data_2fed83c552eb19f1d7d8b49248b59253
#
_entry.id   2fed83c552eb19f1d7d8b49248b59253
#
_cell.length_a   1.000
_cell.length_b   1.000
_cell.length_c   1.000
_cell.angle_alpha   90.00
_cell.angle_beta   90.00
_cell.angle_gamma   90.00
#
_symmetry.space_group_name_H-M   'P 1'
#
loop_
_entity.id
_entity.type
_entity.pdbx_description
1 polymer ?
#
loop_
_entity_poly.entity_id
_entity_poly.type
_entity_poly.pdbx_seq_one_letter_code
_entity_poly.pdbx_strand_id
1 'polypeptide(L)'
;MKIYTRKLWSLVVFLFILQNPEATLAQDQVKQYDEGSVYEGSFKNGLRNGLGKYTMPDGFTYEGEWKDDQIQGKGVARYPTGQIFEGFFEQGVPDG
;
A
#
# COMPACT_ATOMS: atom_id res chain seq x y z
N MET A 1 16.14 -15.52 -34.56
CA MET A 1 15.27 -14.39 -34.81
C MET A 1 14.29 -14.17 -33.70
N LYS A 2 13.56 -15.18 -33.34
CA LYS A 2 12.59 -15.03 -32.27
C LYS A 2 13.22 -14.67 -30.93
N ILE A 3 14.43 -15.16 -30.68
CA ILE A 3 15.13 -14.89 -29.45
C ILE A 3 15.46 -13.40 -29.35
N TYR A 4 15.86 -12.80 -30.47
CA TYR A 4 16.17 -11.37 -30.46
C TYR A 4 14.92 -10.54 -30.19
N THR A 5 13.80 -10.97 -30.73
CA THR A 5 12.55 -10.26 -30.52
C THR A 5 12.19 -10.26 -29.04
N ARG A 6 12.39 -11.39 -28.38
CA ARG A 6 12.10 -11.47 -26.95
C ARG A 6 12.98 -10.53 -26.13
N LYS A 7 14.27 -10.47 -26.48
CA LYS A 7 15.18 -9.58 -25.78
C LYS A 7 14.76 -8.14 -25.96
N LEU A 8 14.35 -7.79 -27.14
CA LEU A 8 13.88 -6.43 -27.40
C LEU A 8 12.65 -6.12 -26.56
N TRP A 9 11.76 -7.08 -26.47
CA TRP A 9 10.57 -6.92 -25.64
C TRP A 9 10.94 -6.63 -24.20
N SER A 10 11.87 -7.40 -23.65
CA SER A 10 12.29 -7.22 -22.28
C SER A 10 12.88 -5.83 -22.06
N LEU A 11 13.70 -5.37 -23.01
CA LEU A 11 14.29 -4.07 -22.92
C LEU A 11 13.23 -2.97 -22.96
N VAL A 12 12.25 -3.13 -23.82
CA VAL A 12 11.19 -2.13 -23.95
C VAL A 12 10.41 -2.03 -22.64
N VAL A 13 10.08 -3.17 -22.06
CA VAL A 13 9.36 -3.17 -20.78
C VAL A 13 10.18 -2.51 -19.69
N PHE A 14 11.47 -2.81 -19.63
CA PHE A 14 12.35 -2.22 -18.65
C PHE A 14 12.44 -0.71 -18.82
N LEU A 15 12.58 -0.26 -20.06
CA LEU A 15 12.64 1.18 -20.33
C LEU A 15 11.35 1.87 -19.95
N PHE A 16 10.23 1.22 -20.20
CA PHE A 16 8.94 1.80 -19.82
C PHE A 16 8.88 2.04 -18.31
N ILE A 17 9.35 1.09 -17.53
CA ILE A 17 9.36 1.24 -16.08
C ILE A 17 10.25 2.41 -15.69
N LEU A 18 11.41 2.55 -16.33
CA LEU A 18 12.31 3.66 -16.04
C LEU A 18 11.72 5.01 -16.41
N GLN A 19 10.85 5.02 -17.42
CA GLN A 19 10.23 6.26 -17.84
C GLN A 19 9.08 6.69 -16.94
N ASN A 20 8.78 5.90 -15.93
CA ASN A 20 7.69 6.17 -15.00
C ASN A 20 8.24 6.29 -13.59
N PRO A 21 9.05 7.31 -13.32
CA PRO A 21 9.69 7.43 -12.01
C PRO A 21 8.69 7.60 -10.88
N GLU A 22 7.55 8.25 -11.16
CA GLU A 22 6.55 8.42 -10.11
C GLU A 22 5.96 7.09 -9.67
N ALA A 23 5.69 6.22 -10.63
CA ALA A 23 5.20 4.90 -10.28
C ALA A 23 6.23 4.13 -9.47
N THR A 24 7.50 4.28 -9.82
CA THR A 24 8.57 3.62 -9.09
C THR A 24 8.72 4.19 -7.69
N LEU A 25 8.67 5.52 -7.58
CA LEU A 25 8.82 6.18 -6.29
C LEU A 25 7.61 5.95 -5.39
N ALA A 26 6.45 5.76 -6.01
CA ALA A 26 5.24 5.46 -5.25
C ALA A 26 5.18 4.01 -4.84
N GLN A 27 6.23 3.25 -5.20
CA GLN A 27 6.29 1.86 -4.80
C GLN A 27 6.22 1.74 -3.29
N ASP A 28 5.45 0.79 -2.85
CA ASP A 28 5.21 0.60 -1.45
C ASP A 28 6.48 0.17 -0.74
N GLN A 29 6.64 0.69 0.44
CA GLN A 29 7.67 0.25 1.36
C GLN A 29 7.01 -0.63 2.41
N VAL A 30 7.77 -1.60 2.92
CA VAL A 30 7.29 -2.50 3.94
C VAL A 30 7.99 -2.17 5.25
N LYS A 31 7.21 -1.94 6.28
CA LYS A 31 7.74 -1.68 7.61
C LYS A 31 7.11 -2.63 8.60
N GLN A 32 7.95 -3.29 9.38
CA GLN A 32 7.53 -4.18 10.44
C GLN A 32 7.70 -3.48 11.77
N TYR A 33 6.71 -3.62 12.63
CA TYR A 33 6.72 -2.99 13.95
C TYR A 33 7.01 -4.03 15.01
N ASP A 34 7.49 -3.58 16.17
CA ASP A 34 7.96 -4.48 17.22
C ASP A 34 6.85 -5.41 17.70
N GLU A 35 5.63 -4.93 17.73
CA GLU A 35 4.51 -5.74 18.21
C GLU A 35 4.00 -6.74 17.18
N GLY A 36 4.58 -6.76 15.98
CA GLY A 36 4.22 -7.73 14.96
C GLY A 36 3.34 -7.20 13.85
N SER A 37 2.95 -5.94 13.91
CA SER A 37 2.19 -5.33 12.83
C SER A 37 3.09 -5.05 11.63
N VAL A 38 2.49 -5.04 10.44
CA VAL A 38 3.20 -4.79 9.20
C VAL A 38 2.44 -3.74 8.41
N TYR A 39 3.17 -2.73 7.94
CA TYR A 39 2.61 -1.73 7.03
C TYR A 39 3.27 -1.88 5.68
N GLU A 40 2.47 -1.92 4.63
CA GLU A 40 2.97 -1.96 3.27
C GLU A 40 2.28 -0.85 2.49
N GLY A 41 3.05 0.20 2.15
CA GLY A 41 2.46 1.34 1.46
C GLY A 41 3.43 2.49 1.37
N SER A 42 2.87 3.67 1.09
CA SER A 42 3.68 4.85 0.91
C SER A 42 3.89 5.59 2.23
N PHE A 43 4.98 6.34 2.27
CA PHE A 43 5.36 7.15 3.42
C PHE A 43 5.65 8.57 2.97
N LYS A 44 5.45 9.50 3.87
CA LYS A 44 5.82 10.90 3.67
C LYS A 44 6.43 11.41 4.95
N ASN A 45 7.68 11.87 4.86
CA ASN A 45 8.41 12.37 6.04
C ASN A 45 8.44 11.34 7.16
N GLY A 46 8.57 10.06 6.80
CA GLY A 46 8.64 9.00 7.79
C GLY A 46 7.31 8.55 8.36
N LEU A 47 6.23 9.18 7.95
CA LEU A 47 4.89 8.83 8.42
C LEU A 47 4.11 8.10 7.33
N ARG A 48 3.25 7.17 7.73
CA ARG A 48 2.37 6.50 6.78
C ARG A 48 1.45 7.54 6.16
N ASN A 49 1.44 7.58 4.85
CA ASN A 49 0.71 8.62 4.14
C ASN A 49 0.45 8.16 2.73
N GLY A 50 -0.78 8.35 2.24
CA GLY A 50 -1.18 7.87 0.94
C GLY A 50 -1.88 6.54 1.05
N LEU A 51 -1.66 5.65 0.09
CA LEU A 51 -2.30 4.34 0.11
C LEU A 51 -1.41 3.34 0.83
N GLY A 52 -2.01 2.49 1.66
CA GLY A 52 -1.24 1.50 2.38
C GLY A 52 -2.11 0.42 2.98
N LYS A 53 -1.48 -0.73 3.21
CA LYS A 53 -2.13 -1.88 3.84
C LYS A 53 -1.46 -2.15 5.18
N TYR A 54 -2.27 -2.29 6.19
CA TYR A 54 -1.80 -2.51 7.56
C TYR A 54 -2.35 -3.85 8.04
N THR A 55 -1.48 -4.67 8.59
CA THR A 55 -1.86 -5.99 9.07
C THR A 55 -1.39 -6.14 10.50
N MET A 56 -2.28 -6.54 11.39
CA MET A 56 -1.95 -6.76 12.79
C MET A 56 -1.93 -8.25 13.12
N PRO A 57 -1.20 -8.63 14.16
CA PRO A 57 -1.09 -10.06 14.51
C PRO A 57 -2.42 -10.71 14.85
N ASP A 58 -3.39 -9.95 15.35
CA ASP A 58 -4.69 -10.50 15.74
C ASP A 58 -5.61 -10.77 14.55
N GLY A 59 -5.17 -10.40 13.33
CA GLY A 59 -5.97 -10.62 12.14
C GLY A 59 -6.64 -9.38 11.59
N PHE A 60 -6.55 -8.26 12.31
CA PHE A 60 -7.08 -7.01 11.79
C PHE A 60 -6.26 -6.56 10.58
N THR A 61 -6.93 -6.14 9.51
CA THR A 61 -6.27 -5.52 8.37
C THR A 61 -7.01 -4.27 7.96
N TYR A 62 -6.24 -3.30 7.48
CA TYR A 62 -6.81 -2.10 6.88
C TYR A 62 -6.10 -1.85 5.56
N GLU A 63 -6.87 -1.51 4.55
CA GLU A 63 -6.32 -1.21 3.24
C GLU A 63 -7.00 0.03 2.71
N GLY A 64 -6.24 1.11 2.54
CA GLY A 64 -6.83 2.36 2.09
C GLY A 64 -5.92 3.54 2.33
N GLU A 65 -6.55 4.68 2.55
CA GLU A 65 -5.84 5.95 2.65
C GLU A 65 -5.34 6.22 4.05
N TRP A 66 -4.18 6.85 4.10
CA TRP A 66 -3.51 7.24 5.34
C TRP A 66 -3.11 8.70 5.23
N LYS A 67 -3.09 9.38 6.36
CA LYS A 67 -2.59 10.74 6.42
C LYS A 67 -1.89 10.96 7.74
N ASP A 68 -0.62 11.38 7.66
CA ASP A 68 0.17 11.70 8.84
C ASP A 68 0.09 10.60 9.89
N ASP A 69 0.33 9.36 9.43
CA ASP A 69 0.43 8.19 10.28
C ASP A 69 -0.92 7.69 10.82
N GLN A 70 -2.02 8.25 10.32
CA GLN A 70 -3.36 7.85 10.75
C GLN A 70 -4.18 7.34 9.59
N ILE A 71 -5.05 6.38 9.88
CA ILE A 71 -6.06 5.93 8.93
C ILE A 71 -7.04 7.08 8.74
N GLN A 72 -7.11 7.57 7.52
CA GLN A 72 -7.90 8.76 7.23
C GLN A 72 -8.35 8.69 5.79
N GLY A 73 -9.65 8.85 5.55
CA GLY A 73 -10.18 8.81 4.21
C GLY A 73 -10.79 7.47 3.89
N LYS A 74 -10.74 7.09 2.63
CA LYS A 74 -11.46 5.93 2.14
C LYS A 74 -10.65 4.65 2.33
N GLY A 75 -11.29 3.60 2.81
CA GLY A 75 -10.59 2.35 2.99
C GLY A 75 -11.48 1.19 3.39
N VAL A 76 -10.86 0.03 3.58
CA VAL A 76 -11.54 -1.20 3.94
C VAL A 76 -10.86 -1.78 5.18
N ALA A 77 -11.62 -1.96 6.24
CA ALA A 77 -11.13 -2.58 7.46
C ALA A 77 -11.76 -3.96 7.60
N ARG A 78 -10.92 -4.95 7.89
CA ARG A 78 -11.38 -6.31 8.15
C ARG A 78 -10.98 -6.67 9.57
N TYR A 79 -11.97 -7.03 10.35
CA TYR A 79 -11.78 -7.28 11.77
C TYR A 79 -11.58 -8.76 12.04
N PRO A 80 -10.94 -9.10 13.17
CA PRO A 80 -10.73 -10.51 13.50
C PRO A 80 -12.02 -11.31 13.60
N THR A 81 -13.12 -10.65 13.89
CA THR A 81 -14.44 -11.29 13.98
C THR A 81 -14.99 -11.69 12.62
N GLY A 82 -14.38 -11.21 11.53
CA GLY A 82 -14.88 -11.44 10.19
C GLY A 82 -15.71 -10.29 9.66
N GLN A 83 -15.99 -9.30 10.48
CA GLN A 83 -16.72 -8.12 10.01
C GLN A 83 -15.85 -7.29 9.10
N ILE A 84 -16.50 -6.65 8.13
CA ILE A 84 -15.81 -5.80 7.17
C ILE A 84 -16.51 -4.46 7.12
N PHE A 85 -15.74 -3.39 7.22
CA PHE A 85 -16.25 -2.05 7.03
C PHE A 85 -15.56 -1.43 5.82
N GLU A 86 -16.34 -0.96 4.89
CA GLU A 86 -15.80 -0.28 3.71
C GLU A 86 -16.44 1.09 3.63
N GLY A 87 -15.62 2.13 3.73
CA GLY A 87 -16.14 3.49 3.72
C GLY A 87 -15.09 4.48 4.12
N PHE A 88 -15.54 5.55 4.75
CA PHE A 88 -14.64 6.62 5.17
C PHE A 88 -14.24 6.45 6.63
N PHE A 89 -13.02 6.86 6.90
CA PHE A 89 -12.46 6.82 8.24
C PHE A 89 -12.03 8.22 8.63
N GLU A 90 -12.19 8.53 9.90
CA GLU A 90 -11.76 9.79 10.49
C GLU A 90 -10.91 9.47 11.70
N GLN A 91 -9.60 9.75 11.60
CA GLN A 91 -8.65 9.50 12.68
C GLN A 91 -8.76 8.07 13.22
N GLY A 92 -8.77 7.12 12.28
CA GLY A 92 -8.78 5.72 12.62
C GLY A 92 -10.14 5.12 12.96
N VAL A 93 -11.19 5.92 12.94
CA VAL A 93 -12.52 5.47 13.32
C VAL A 93 -13.43 5.48 12.09
N PRO A 94 -14.22 4.41 11.89
CA PRO A 94 -15.18 4.41 10.79
C PRO A 94 -16.16 5.58 10.94
N ASP A 95 -16.39 6.26 9.85
CA ASP A 95 -17.23 7.45 9.84
C ASP A 95 -18.45 7.20 8.95
N GLY A 96 -19.19 6.21 9.29
CA GLY A 96 -20.43 5.91 8.61
C GLY A 96 -20.27 5.47 7.18
#